data_d622d7f43aef9796122c830aaaaa90a2
#
_entry.id   d622d7f43aef9796122c830aaaaa90a2
#
_cell.length_a   1.000
_cell.length_b   1.000
_cell.length_c   1.000
_cell.angle_alpha   90.00
_cell.angle_beta   90.00
_cell.angle_gamma   90.00
#
_symmetry.space_group_name_H-M   'P 1'
#
loop_
_entity.id
_entity.type
_entity.pdbx_description
1 polymer ?
#
loop_
_entity_poly.entity_id
_entity_poly.type
_entity_poly.pdbx_seq_one_letter_code
_entity_poly.pdbx_strand_id
1 'polypeptide(L)'
;MSRAEMVASLKRPRVLYVISGLAIALTVALAVWLFDPPQRRIRLAAGPAESAEFRFAQRYSDILRREGVTLELVATTGVLQNLALLQDPKSGVDAALVEGGSTTADQSPDLVSLGTLYYRPVWVFYRGRMPLPGEPWPSTLRVALGPEGSNPASLSRRLLLETGAQLDGTNLRLLGREAAADSLLAGTVDIAAIVAPWESPAVQRLLRADSVHPASFARAEARVALHPELTQLVLPEGVVDLARDIPSHDVHLVASRMSLAARRSLHPALQNLLLEALTEVHGGPGVFERAGQFPAAEAGDLPLSKATVTYHKSGPPFLQRHLPFWVAAILTQLALLLIPILGIAYPLLQGAPAIYAALMQHRVSRVYGHLRLLEMEMAEGKVVDTAAMLKEIDALDARASRLQTGATYMSMVYTLRAHIQLIRDRLVRST
;
A
#
# COMPACT_ATOMS: atom_id res chain seq x y z
N MET A 1 38.02 46.30 -18.62
CA MET A 1 36.74 45.95 -17.90
C MET A 1 36.68 46.81 -16.64
N SER A 2 35.78 47.78 -16.60
CA SER A 2 35.62 48.68 -15.43
C SER A 2 34.96 47.95 -14.26
N ARG A 3 35.24 48.44 -13.02
CA ARG A 3 34.56 47.92 -11.81
C ARG A 3 33.02 47.88 -11.95
N ALA A 4 32.47 48.81 -12.74
CA ALA A 4 31.02 48.90 -13.01
C ALA A 4 30.52 47.73 -13.90
N GLU A 5 31.27 47.26 -14.86
CA GLU A 5 30.95 46.12 -15.72
C GLU A 5 30.99 44.79 -14.94
N MET A 6 31.95 44.67 -14.01
CA MET A 6 32.06 43.49 -13.15
C MET A 6 30.91 43.41 -12.14
N VAL A 7 30.46 44.56 -11.61
CA VAL A 7 29.30 44.63 -10.69
C VAL A 7 27.97 44.41 -11.42
N ALA A 8 27.83 44.87 -12.68
CA ALA A 8 26.63 44.64 -13.48
C ALA A 8 26.51 43.17 -13.95
N SER A 9 27.64 42.51 -14.23
CA SER A 9 27.64 41.07 -14.57
C SER A 9 27.27 40.19 -13.37
N LEU A 10 27.56 40.65 -12.15
CA LEU A 10 27.27 39.95 -10.90
C LEU A 10 25.79 40.07 -10.44
N LYS A 11 25.03 41.08 -10.94
CA LYS A 11 23.64 41.28 -10.53
C LYS A 11 22.63 40.39 -11.29
N ARG A 12 22.98 39.83 -12.40
CA ARG A 12 22.15 39.04 -13.28
C ARG A 12 21.94 37.58 -12.84
N PRO A 13 22.99 36.87 -12.50
CA PRO A 13 22.82 35.53 -11.95
C PRO A 13 22.09 35.53 -10.62
N ARG A 14 22.19 36.61 -9.82
CA ARG A 14 21.56 36.68 -8.49
C ARG A 14 20.04 36.54 -8.50
N VAL A 15 19.33 37.19 -9.43
CA VAL A 15 17.85 37.06 -9.48
C VAL A 15 17.46 35.66 -9.97
N LEU A 16 18.19 35.11 -10.94
CA LEU A 16 17.96 33.74 -11.42
C LEU A 16 18.28 32.74 -10.30
N TYR A 17 19.42 32.91 -9.61
CA TYR A 17 19.80 32.07 -8.48
C TYR A 17 18.83 32.20 -7.29
N VAL A 18 18.27 33.38 -7.04
CA VAL A 18 17.26 33.59 -6.00
C VAL A 18 15.94 32.89 -6.37
N ILE A 19 15.48 33.02 -7.62
CA ILE A 19 14.25 32.33 -8.09
C ILE A 19 14.46 30.81 -8.08
N SER A 20 15.60 30.33 -8.57
CA SER A 20 15.95 28.91 -8.55
C SER A 20 16.11 28.39 -7.12
N GLY A 21 16.75 29.19 -6.24
CA GLY A 21 16.87 28.87 -4.81
C GLY A 21 15.52 28.81 -4.10
N LEU A 22 14.61 29.76 -4.40
CA LEU A 22 13.23 29.75 -3.89
C LEU A 22 12.44 28.55 -4.42
N ALA A 23 12.57 28.22 -5.70
CA ALA A 23 11.94 27.05 -6.30
C ALA A 23 12.46 25.75 -5.67
N ILE A 24 13.77 25.63 -5.49
CA ILE A 24 14.38 24.48 -4.80
C ILE A 24 13.92 24.41 -3.32
N ALA A 25 13.90 25.53 -2.62
CA ALA A 25 13.46 25.59 -1.22
C ALA A 25 11.99 25.21 -1.08
N LEU A 26 11.11 25.72 -1.96
CA LEU A 26 9.69 25.36 -2.00
C LEU A 26 9.50 23.88 -2.31
N THR A 27 10.29 23.36 -3.21
CA THR A 27 10.32 21.96 -3.61
C THR A 27 10.77 21.06 -2.47
N VAL A 28 11.85 21.42 -1.77
CA VAL A 28 12.33 20.71 -0.59
C VAL A 28 11.30 20.79 0.55
N ALA A 29 10.70 21.96 0.76
CA ALA A 29 9.63 22.11 1.75
C ALA A 29 8.41 21.25 1.43
N LEU A 30 7.99 21.21 0.16
CA LEU A 30 6.92 20.33 -0.31
C LEU A 30 7.31 18.84 -0.18
N ALA A 31 8.54 18.49 -0.52
CA ALA A 31 9.07 17.15 -0.36
C ALA A 31 9.08 16.71 1.12
N VAL A 32 9.52 17.58 2.02
CA VAL A 32 9.50 17.31 3.47
C VAL A 32 8.07 17.21 3.99
N TRP A 33 7.16 18.04 3.50
CA TRP A 33 5.75 18.01 3.88
C TRP A 33 5.02 16.76 3.37
N LEU A 34 5.37 16.28 2.18
CA LEU A 34 4.85 15.02 1.60
C LEU A 34 5.62 13.79 2.08
N PHE A 35 6.72 13.96 2.82
CA PHE A 35 7.53 12.87 3.30
C PHE A 35 6.83 12.17 4.48
N ASP A 36 6.28 10.99 4.20
CA ASP A 36 5.67 10.10 5.19
C ASP A 36 6.59 8.88 5.39
N PRO A 37 7.51 8.92 6.37
CA PRO A 37 8.39 7.78 6.60
C PRO A 37 7.60 6.59 7.13
N PRO A 38 7.96 5.35 6.73
CA PRO A 38 7.28 4.17 7.23
C PRO A 38 7.38 4.08 8.75
N GLN A 39 6.30 3.65 9.37
CA GLN A 39 6.24 3.43 10.83
C GLN A 39 7.26 2.35 11.24
N ARG A 40 7.84 2.50 12.44
CA ARG A 40 8.76 1.48 13.00
C ARG A 40 8.06 0.34 13.71
N ARG A 41 6.76 0.43 13.85
CA ARG A 41 5.93 -0.50 14.60
C ARG A 41 4.67 -0.82 13.80
N ILE A 42 4.32 -2.09 13.74
CA ILE A 42 3.07 -2.60 13.15
C ILE A 42 2.38 -3.43 14.24
N ARG A 43 1.08 -3.32 14.37
CA ARG A 43 0.28 -4.15 15.27
C ARG A 43 -0.54 -5.15 14.47
N LEU A 44 -0.32 -6.44 14.74
CA LEU A 44 -0.97 -7.56 14.06
C LEU A 44 -1.90 -8.33 15.01
N ALA A 45 -3.20 -8.38 14.71
CA ALA A 45 -4.13 -9.25 15.39
C ALA A 45 -4.02 -10.68 14.81
N ALA A 46 -3.55 -11.63 15.65
CA ALA A 46 -3.08 -12.96 15.21
C ALA A 46 -3.93 -14.13 15.69
N GLY A 47 -4.95 -13.90 16.50
CA GLY A 47 -5.76 -14.98 17.11
C GLY A 47 -5.25 -15.40 18.48
N PRO A 48 -5.70 -16.57 19.01
CA PRO A 48 -5.29 -17.06 20.33
C PRO A 48 -3.80 -17.32 20.43
N ALA A 49 -3.18 -16.96 21.57
CA ALA A 49 -1.74 -17.07 21.78
C ALA A 49 -1.17 -18.49 21.58
N GLU A 50 -1.96 -19.52 21.84
CA GLU A 50 -1.55 -20.93 21.72
C GLU A 50 -1.83 -21.50 20.31
N SER A 51 -2.37 -20.70 19.41
CA SER A 51 -2.75 -21.16 18.07
C SER A 51 -1.57 -21.28 17.12
N ALA A 52 -1.73 -22.07 16.04
CA ALA A 52 -0.75 -22.15 14.96
C ALA A 52 -0.61 -20.78 14.26
N GLU A 53 -1.69 -20.06 14.14
CA GLU A 53 -1.77 -18.72 13.56
C GLU A 53 -0.87 -17.73 14.32
N PHE A 54 -0.91 -17.79 15.65
CA PHE A 54 -0.06 -16.94 16.49
C PHE A 54 1.44 -17.31 16.35
N ARG A 55 1.75 -18.61 16.22
CA ARG A 55 3.13 -19.05 15.96
C ARG A 55 3.64 -18.60 14.59
N PHE A 56 2.80 -18.60 13.54
CA PHE A 56 3.17 -17.99 12.28
C PHE A 56 3.46 -16.50 12.45
N ALA A 57 2.61 -15.77 13.16
CA ALA A 57 2.81 -14.35 13.45
C ALA A 57 4.11 -14.07 14.23
N GLN A 58 4.52 -14.97 15.15
CA GLN A 58 5.81 -14.88 15.83
C GLN A 58 6.97 -14.97 14.82
N ARG A 59 6.91 -15.89 13.85
CA ARG A 59 7.92 -15.99 12.80
C ARG A 59 7.97 -14.72 11.96
N TYR A 60 6.83 -14.12 11.62
CA TYR A 60 6.81 -12.81 10.93
C TYR A 60 7.49 -11.73 11.78
N SER A 61 7.22 -11.70 13.09
CA SER A 61 7.86 -10.75 14.02
C SER A 61 9.39 -10.88 14.03
N ASP A 62 9.91 -12.11 13.99
CA ASP A 62 11.34 -12.36 13.96
C ASP A 62 11.98 -11.88 12.65
N ILE A 63 11.29 -12.05 11.52
CA ILE A 63 11.74 -11.58 10.21
C ILE A 63 11.74 -10.05 10.16
N LEU A 64 10.64 -9.40 10.54
CA LEU A 64 10.53 -7.94 10.54
C LEU A 64 11.56 -7.29 11.46
N ARG A 65 11.88 -7.93 12.58
CA ARG A 65 12.89 -7.44 13.54
C ARG A 65 14.29 -7.37 12.92
N ARG A 66 14.64 -8.29 12.01
CA ARG A 66 15.92 -8.24 11.27
C ARG A 66 16.06 -6.95 10.44
N GLU A 67 14.93 -6.44 9.97
CA GLU A 67 14.85 -5.21 9.19
C GLU A 67 14.58 -3.95 10.04
N GLY A 68 14.65 -4.07 11.38
CA GLY A 68 14.47 -2.95 12.29
C GLY A 68 13.01 -2.48 12.45
N VAL A 69 12.04 -3.33 12.11
CA VAL A 69 10.60 -3.08 12.29
C VAL A 69 10.08 -3.99 13.40
N THR A 70 9.36 -3.41 14.35
CA THR A 70 8.72 -4.16 15.44
C THR A 70 7.31 -4.56 15.05
N LEU A 71 7.03 -5.86 14.99
CA LEU A 71 5.68 -6.39 14.85
C LEU A 71 5.13 -6.74 16.24
N GLU A 72 4.19 -5.95 16.74
CA GLU A 72 3.47 -6.23 17.98
C GLU A 72 2.31 -7.18 17.71
N LEU A 73 2.34 -8.33 18.37
CA LEU A 73 1.30 -9.33 18.26
C LEU A 73 0.18 -9.06 19.27
N VAL A 74 -1.03 -8.93 18.77
CA VAL A 74 -2.24 -8.80 19.58
C VAL A 74 -2.93 -10.15 19.64
N ALA A 75 -2.91 -10.78 20.81
CA ALA A 75 -3.68 -12.00 21.05
C ALA A 75 -5.17 -11.67 21.11
N THR A 76 -5.97 -12.50 20.44
CA THR A 76 -7.41 -12.34 20.33
C THR A 76 -8.12 -13.69 20.50
N THR A 77 -9.44 -13.67 20.57
CA THR A 77 -10.25 -14.89 20.63
C THR A 77 -10.41 -15.59 19.27
N GLY A 78 -9.97 -14.93 18.17
CA GLY A 78 -10.04 -15.48 16.81
C GLY A 78 -10.38 -14.44 15.75
N VAL A 79 -10.71 -14.94 14.55
CA VAL A 79 -10.87 -14.16 13.33
C VAL A 79 -11.89 -13.02 13.45
N LEU A 80 -13.00 -13.23 14.13
CA LEU A 80 -14.05 -12.20 14.29
C LEU A 80 -13.53 -11.01 15.11
N GLN A 81 -12.81 -11.27 16.19
CA GLN A 81 -12.18 -10.21 16.98
C GLN A 81 -11.02 -9.56 16.22
N ASN A 82 -10.23 -10.34 15.46
CA ASN A 82 -9.20 -9.81 14.59
C ASN A 82 -9.78 -8.76 13.63
N LEU A 83 -10.87 -9.13 12.96
CA LEU A 83 -11.56 -8.25 12.00
C LEU A 83 -12.15 -7.01 12.69
N ALA A 84 -12.82 -7.18 13.82
CA ALA A 84 -13.39 -6.06 14.58
C ALA A 84 -12.32 -5.04 15.01
N LEU A 85 -11.15 -5.53 15.49
CA LEU A 85 -10.02 -4.65 15.83
C LEU A 85 -9.43 -3.96 14.60
N LEU A 86 -9.34 -4.66 13.46
CA LEU A 86 -8.81 -4.07 12.24
C LEU A 86 -9.76 -3.01 11.65
N GLN A 87 -11.07 -3.18 11.79
CA GLN A 87 -12.09 -2.22 11.36
C GLN A 87 -12.17 -0.98 12.27
N ASP A 88 -11.87 -1.13 13.57
CA ASP A 88 -11.89 0.01 14.51
C ASP A 88 -10.65 0.89 14.36
N PRO A 89 -10.76 2.15 13.85
CA PRO A 89 -9.62 3.06 13.69
C PRO A 89 -8.89 3.37 15.02
N LYS A 90 -9.57 3.23 16.16
CA LYS A 90 -9.01 3.53 17.48
C LYS A 90 -8.22 2.39 18.09
N SER A 91 -8.36 1.17 17.57
CA SER A 91 -7.66 -0.02 18.08
C SER A 91 -6.15 0.07 17.90
N GLY A 92 -5.68 0.83 16.89
CA GLY A 92 -4.27 0.90 16.49
C GLY A 92 -3.76 -0.40 15.86
N VAL A 93 -4.64 -1.36 15.49
CA VAL A 93 -4.26 -2.56 14.76
C VAL A 93 -4.14 -2.22 13.27
N ASP A 94 -3.00 -2.56 12.67
CA ASP A 94 -2.65 -2.22 11.29
C ASP A 94 -2.93 -3.36 10.31
N ALA A 95 -2.80 -4.61 10.81
CA ALA A 95 -3.02 -5.82 10.04
C ALA A 95 -3.67 -6.91 10.90
N ALA A 96 -4.34 -7.87 10.27
CA ALA A 96 -4.98 -8.97 10.96
C ALA A 96 -5.07 -10.22 10.07
N LEU A 97 -4.97 -11.39 10.68
CA LEU A 97 -5.30 -12.66 10.04
C LEU A 97 -6.83 -12.78 9.94
N VAL A 98 -7.32 -12.92 8.71
CA VAL A 98 -8.75 -13.03 8.38
C VAL A 98 -9.03 -14.27 7.55
N GLU A 99 -10.18 -14.84 7.72
CA GLU A 99 -10.62 -16.05 7.01
C GLU A 99 -11.57 -15.68 5.88
N GLY A 100 -11.51 -16.40 4.77
CA GLY A 100 -12.43 -16.21 3.65
C GLY A 100 -13.90 -16.32 4.08
N GLY A 101 -14.75 -15.44 3.58
CA GLY A 101 -16.15 -15.33 3.95
C GLY A 101 -16.41 -14.54 5.24
N SER A 102 -15.38 -13.99 5.90
CA SER A 102 -15.56 -13.23 7.15
C SER A 102 -16.02 -11.79 6.95
N THR A 103 -15.73 -11.20 5.80
CA THR A 103 -16.09 -9.82 5.43
C THR A 103 -16.10 -9.67 3.92
N THR A 104 -16.60 -8.55 3.43
CA THR A 104 -16.55 -8.18 2.01
C THR A 104 -15.95 -6.80 1.83
N ALA A 105 -15.59 -6.45 0.59
CA ALA A 105 -15.07 -5.12 0.25
C ALA A 105 -16.04 -4.00 0.64
N ASP A 106 -17.35 -4.24 0.52
CA ASP A 106 -18.39 -3.25 0.88
C ASP A 106 -18.53 -3.07 2.40
N GLN A 107 -18.33 -4.15 3.17
CA GLN A 107 -18.36 -4.12 4.63
C GLN A 107 -17.07 -3.53 5.23
N SER A 108 -15.97 -3.57 4.49
CA SER A 108 -14.65 -3.15 4.95
C SER A 108 -13.89 -2.36 3.86
N PRO A 109 -14.39 -1.18 3.45
CA PRO A 109 -13.84 -0.41 2.33
C PRO A 109 -12.41 0.09 2.56
N ASP A 110 -12.00 0.24 3.83
CA ASP A 110 -10.67 0.72 4.22
C ASP A 110 -9.63 -0.40 4.36
N LEU A 111 -10.04 -1.64 4.11
CA LEU A 111 -9.15 -2.79 4.18
C LEU A 111 -8.71 -3.27 2.80
N VAL A 112 -7.53 -3.87 2.77
CA VAL A 112 -6.94 -4.53 1.59
C VAL A 112 -6.36 -5.88 1.99
N SER A 113 -6.32 -6.82 1.06
CA SER A 113 -5.67 -8.11 1.24
C SER A 113 -4.20 -8.04 0.81
N LEU A 114 -3.31 -8.60 1.63
CA LEU A 114 -1.92 -8.87 1.25
C LEU A 114 -1.74 -10.29 0.66
N GLY A 115 -2.83 -10.99 0.41
CA GLY A 115 -2.88 -12.30 -0.22
C GLY A 115 -3.33 -13.41 0.71
N THR A 116 -3.62 -14.55 0.10
CA THR A 116 -3.94 -15.80 0.79
C THR A 116 -2.64 -16.47 1.26
N LEU A 117 -2.62 -16.98 2.48
CA LEU A 117 -1.42 -17.47 3.15
C LEU A 117 -1.33 -19.00 3.23
N TYR A 118 -2.42 -19.64 3.57
CA TYR A 118 -2.50 -21.10 3.76
C TYR A 118 -3.95 -21.55 3.84
N TYR A 119 -4.14 -22.87 3.74
CA TYR A 119 -5.42 -23.51 3.92
C TYR A 119 -5.71 -23.82 5.38
N ARG A 120 -6.99 -23.73 5.76
CA ARG A 120 -7.52 -24.21 7.04
C ARG A 120 -8.56 -25.29 6.78
N PRO A 121 -8.14 -26.55 6.70
CA PRO A 121 -9.07 -27.66 6.53
C PRO A 121 -10.06 -27.76 7.70
N VAL A 122 -11.26 -28.16 7.39
CA VAL A 122 -12.24 -28.60 8.35
C VAL A 122 -12.01 -30.08 8.57
N TRP A 123 -11.40 -30.41 9.68
CA TRP A 123 -11.17 -31.78 10.10
C TRP A 123 -12.39 -32.27 10.88
N VAL A 124 -12.96 -33.38 10.46
CA VAL A 124 -13.96 -34.12 11.25
C VAL A 124 -13.31 -35.41 11.70
N PHE A 125 -13.05 -35.52 12.99
CA PHE A 125 -12.53 -36.74 13.59
C PHE A 125 -13.64 -37.47 14.33
N TYR A 126 -13.63 -38.79 14.26
CA TYR A 126 -14.61 -39.62 14.94
C TYR A 126 -13.98 -40.80 15.63
N ARG A 127 -14.68 -41.30 16.65
CA ARG A 127 -14.35 -42.52 17.41
C ARG A 127 -15.46 -43.53 17.13
N GLY A 128 -15.08 -44.78 16.87
CA GLY A 128 -16.02 -45.83 16.52
C GLY A 128 -16.53 -45.70 15.07
N ARG A 129 -17.85 -45.67 14.88
CA ARG A 129 -18.48 -45.64 13.52
C ARG A 129 -18.98 -44.24 13.19
N MET A 130 -18.56 -43.73 12.06
CA MET A 130 -19.15 -42.52 11.45
C MET A 130 -20.43 -42.92 10.67
N PRO A 131 -21.57 -42.21 10.83
CA PRO A 131 -22.73 -42.43 9.98
C PRO A 131 -22.41 -42.19 8.50
N LEU A 132 -22.90 -43.07 7.63
CA LEU A 132 -22.72 -42.93 6.18
C LEU A 132 -23.61 -41.80 5.62
N PRO A 133 -23.28 -41.26 4.43
CA PRO A 133 -24.10 -40.27 3.77
C PRO A 133 -25.52 -40.79 3.52
N GLY A 134 -26.52 -40.08 4.08
CA GLY A 134 -27.95 -40.50 4.01
C GLY A 134 -28.43 -41.34 5.19
N GLU A 135 -27.57 -41.81 6.05
CA GLU A 135 -27.96 -42.39 7.33
C GLU A 135 -28.32 -41.30 8.34
N PRO A 136 -29.42 -41.49 9.09
CA PRO A 136 -29.75 -40.56 10.17
C PRO A 136 -28.70 -40.64 11.29
N TRP A 137 -28.25 -39.50 11.75
CA TRP A 137 -27.33 -39.44 12.86
C TRP A 137 -28.04 -39.80 14.17
N PRO A 138 -27.55 -40.76 14.93
CA PRO A 138 -28.11 -41.07 16.26
C PRO A 138 -28.05 -39.81 17.15
N SER A 139 -29.14 -39.51 17.82
CA SER A 139 -29.22 -38.41 18.78
C SER A 139 -28.32 -38.59 20.00
N THR A 140 -27.79 -39.79 20.20
CA THR A 140 -26.86 -40.13 21.28
C THR A 140 -25.40 -39.74 20.94
N LEU A 141 -25.08 -39.41 19.68
CA LEU A 141 -23.72 -39.00 19.29
C LEU A 141 -23.40 -37.61 19.86
N ARG A 142 -22.35 -37.54 20.65
CA ARG A 142 -21.83 -36.31 21.25
C ARG A 142 -20.85 -35.65 20.29
N VAL A 143 -21.17 -34.44 19.86
CA VAL A 143 -20.39 -33.71 18.83
C VAL A 143 -19.73 -32.48 19.45
N ALA A 144 -18.42 -32.36 19.30
CA ALA A 144 -17.68 -31.15 19.64
C ALA A 144 -17.49 -30.28 18.37
N LEU A 145 -17.85 -28.99 18.50
CA LEU A 145 -17.57 -27.95 17.52
C LEU A 145 -16.67 -26.89 18.15
N GLY A 146 -16.27 -25.89 17.36
CA GLY A 146 -15.51 -24.74 17.86
C GLY A 146 -16.24 -23.96 18.96
N PRO A 147 -15.55 -22.99 19.59
CA PRO A 147 -16.13 -22.15 20.64
C PRO A 147 -17.39 -21.42 20.15
N GLU A 148 -18.30 -21.13 21.07
CA GLU A 148 -19.54 -20.42 20.78
C GLU A 148 -19.28 -19.08 20.07
N GLY A 149 -20.08 -18.76 19.07
CA GLY A 149 -19.94 -17.52 18.29
C GLY A 149 -18.70 -17.45 17.41
N SER A 150 -17.88 -18.49 17.32
CA SER A 150 -16.69 -18.50 16.48
C SER A 150 -16.99 -18.92 15.03
N ASN A 151 -16.20 -18.43 14.08
CA ASN A 151 -16.30 -18.84 12.68
C ASN A 151 -16.07 -20.37 12.50
N PRO A 152 -15.08 -21.01 13.17
CA PRO A 152 -14.96 -22.47 13.17
C PRO A 152 -16.23 -23.21 13.57
N ALA A 153 -16.93 -22.77 14.61
CA ALA A 153 -18.17 -23.39 15.05
C ALA A 153 -19.28 -23.28 14.00
N SER A 154 -19.43 -22.08 13.42
CA SER A 154 -20.44 -21.81 12.40
C SER A 154 -20.18 -22.61 11.12
N LEU A 155 -18.93 -22.64 10.64
CA LEU A 155 -18.54 -23.40 9.47
C LEU A 155 -18.73 -24.91 9.69
N SER A 156 -18.21 -25.43 10.78
CA SER A 156 -18.35 -26.86 11.13
C SER A 156 -19.81 -27.27 11.27
N ARG A 157 -20.62 -26.45 11.94
CA ARG A 157 -22.07 -26.69 12.09
C ARG A 157 -22.75 -26.76 10.72
N ARG A 158 -22.51 -25.79 9.83
CA ARG A 158 -23.08 -25.76 8.49
C ARG A 158 -22.75 -27.03 7.71
N LEU A 159 -21.46 -27.39 7.65
CA LEU A 159 -20.98 -28.56 6.91
C LEU A 159 -21.53 -29.87 7.46
N LEU A 160 -21.66 -30.01 8.78
CA LEU A 160 -22.23 -31.23 9.39
C LEU A 160 -23.73 -31.32 9.17
N LEU A 161 -24.50 -30.23 9.29
CA LEU A 161 -25.93 -30.22 8.96
C LEU A 161 -26.20 -30.65 7.53
N GLU A 162 -25.36 -30.27 6.57
CA GLU A 162 -25.45 -30.73 5.18
C GLU A 162 -25.19 -32.24 5.01
N THR A 163 -24.59 -32.91 5.98
CA THR A 163 -24.48 -34.39 6.00
C THR A 163 -25.68 -35.09 6.63
N GLY A 164 -26.68 -34.34 7.11
CA GLY A 164 -27.82 -34.88 7.81
C GLY A 164 -27.60 -35.00 9.32
N ALA A 165 -26.55 -34.41 9.87
CA ALA A 165 -26.35 -34.38 11.32
C ALA A 165 -27.48 -33.64 12.03
N GLN A 166 -27.95 -34.20 13.14
CA GLN A 166 -28.86 -33.52 14.03
C GLN A 166 -28.06 -32.92 15.19
N LEU A 167 -27.88 -31.60 15.18
CA LEU A 167 -27.07 -30.88 16.15
C LEU A 167 -27.99 -30.05 17.05
N ASP A 168 -28.46 -30.67 18.10
CA ASP A 168 -29.26 -30.04 19.16
C ASP A 168 -28.39 -29.68 20.39
N GLY A 169 -28.96 -28.91 21.31
CA GLY A 169 -28.23 -28.46 22.50
C GLY A 169 -27.84 -29.58 23.47
N THR A 170 -28.44 -30.78 23.35
CA THR A 170 -28.20 -31.90 24.26
C THR A 170 -26.95 -32.70 23.92
N ASN A 171 -26.69 -32.85 22.63
CA ASN A 171 -25.55 -33.62 22.12
C ASN A 171 -24.37 -32.74 21.69
N LEU A 172 -24.50 -31.41 21.67
CA LEU A 172 -23.52 -30.49 21.22
C LEU A 172 -22.62 -29.99 22.37
N ARG A 173 -21.30 -29.92 22.10
CA ARG A 173 -20.29 -29.32 22.97
C ARG A 173 -19.53 -28.23 22.19
N LEU A 174 -19.56 -27.00 22.69
CA LEU A 174 -18.84 -25.88 22.09
C LEU A 174 -17.48 -25.73 22.77
N LEU A 175 -16.45 -26.33 22.18
CA LEU A 175 -15.11 -26.48 22.78
C LEU A 175 -14.05 -25.84 21.89
N GLY A 176 -13.01 -25.27 22.53
CA GLY A 176 -11.78 -24.91 21.83
C GLY A 176 -11.11 -26.15 21.24
N ARG A 177 -10.27 -25.97 20.21
CA ARG A 177 -9.69 -27.09 19.42
C ARG A 177 -8.92 -28.10 20.26
N GLU A 178 -8.11 -27.64 21.24
CA GLU A 178 -7.36 -28.54 22.14
C GLU A 178 -8.31 -29.31 23.05
N ALA A 179 -9.28 -28.64 23.67
CA ALA A 179 -10.29 -29.29 24.52
C ALA A 179 -11.18 -30.27 23.73
N ALA A 180 -11.50 -29.97 22.48
CA ALA A 180 -12.22 -30.89 21.60
C ALA A 180 -11.39 -32.15 21.29
N ALA A 181 -10.10 -31.98 21.01
CA ALA A 181 -9.18 -33.10 20.79
C ALA A 181 -9.04 -33.96 22.05
N ASP A 182 -8.85 -33.37 23.22
CA ASP A 182 -8.74 -34.06 24.49
C ASP A 182 -10.03 -34.82 24.82
N SER A 183 -11.19 -34.18 24.59
CA SER A 183 -12.51 -34.82 24.82
C SER A 183 -12.74 -36.01 23.89
N LEU A 184 -12.30 -35.94 22.65
CA LEU A 184 -12.40 -37.05 21.69
C LEU A 184 -11.51 -38.21 22.07
N LEU A 185 -10.25 -37.91 22.46
CA LEU A 185 -9.30 -38.94 22.93
C LEU A 185 -9.77 -39.63 24.22
N ALA A 186 -10.34 -38.86 25.14
CA ALA A 186 -10.93 -39.37 26.38
C ALA A 186 -12.27 -40.10 26.17
N GLY A 187 -12.87 -40.04 24.97
CA GLY A 187 -14.17 -40.63 24.66
C GLY A 187 -15.35 -39.94 25.33
N THR A 188 -15.22 -38.68 25.77
CA THR A 188 -16.31 -37.87 26.30
C THR A 188 -17.15 -37.22 25.19
N VAL A 189 -16.60 -37.12 23.96
CA VAL A 189 -17.30 -36.85 22.72
C VAL A 189 -16.96 -37.94 21.70
N ASP A 190 -17.87 -38.15 20.73
CA ASP A 190 -17.77 -39.21 19.73
C ASP A 190 -17.27 -38.65 18.38
N ILE A 191 -17.56 -37.38 18.14
CA ILE A 191 -17.13 -36.63 16.94
C ILE A 191 -16.58 -35.27 17.37
N ALA A 192 -15.47 -34.85 16.74
CA ALA A 192 -14.92 -33.51 16.89
C ALA A 192 -14.68 -32.88 15.53
N ALA A 193 -15.28 -31.71 15.28
CA ALA A 193 -14.98 -30.89 14.10
C ALA A 193 -14.03 -29.75 14.49
N ILE A 194 -12.86 -29.74 13.86
CA ILE A 194 -11.76 -28.82 14.15
C ILE A 194 -11.40 -28.10 12.85
N VAL A 195 -11.41 -26.77 12.85
CA VAL A 195 -10.92 -25.95 11.73
C VAL A 195 -9.54 -25.43 12.09
N ALA A 196 -8.54 -25.98 11.45
CA ALA A 196 -7.15 -25.66 11.78
C ALA A 196 -6.20 -26.02 10.61
N PRO A 197 -5.05 -25.36 10.46
CA PRO A 197 -4.03 -25.76 9.50
C PRO A 197 -3.42 -27.12 9.90
N TRP A 198 -2.73 -27.75 8.94
CA TRP A 198 -2.06 -29.05 9.14
C TRP A 198 -1.13 -29.06 10.35
N GLU A 199 -0.42 -27.97 10.61
CA GLU A 199 0.57 -27.83 11.70
C GLU A 199 -0.07 -27.71 13.10
N SER A 200 -1.39 -27.73 13.19
CA SER A 200 -2.08 -27.65 14.48
C SER A 200 -1.74 -28.85 15.37
N PRO A 201 -1.27 -28.64 16.61
CA PRO A 201 -0.97 -29.76 17.53
C PRO A 201 -2.15 -30.68 17.78
N ALA A 202 -3.36 -30.12 17.92
CA ALA A 202 -4.57 -30.90 18.09
C ALA A 202 -4.80 -31.86 16.91
N VAL A 203 -4.67 -31.35 15.66
CA VAL A 203 -4.82 -32.15 14.44
C VAL A 203 -3.75 -33.23 14.38
N GLN A 204 -2.48 -32.89 14.63
CA GLN A 204 -1.38 -33.84 14.59
C GLN A 204 -1.49 -34.95 15.64
N ARG A 205 -2.02 -34.64 16.83
CA ARG A 205 -2.31 -35.64 17.86
C ARG A 205 -3.42 -36.60 17.45
N LEU A 206 -4.51 -36.08 16.91
CA LEU A 206 -5.66 -36.86 16.49
C LEU A 206 -5.34 -37.76 15.30
N LEU A 207 -4.58 -37.27 14.31
CA LEU A 207 -4.16 -38.07 13.15
C LEU A 207 -3.27 -39.27 13.53
N ARG A 208 -2.52 -39.19 14.64
CA ARG A 208 -1.63 -40.25 15.09
C ARG A 208 -2.27 -41.16 16.15
N ALA A 209 -3.50 -40.88 16.58
CA ALA A 209 -4.19 -41.66 17.60
C ALA A 209 -4.87 -42.88 17.00
N ASP A 210 -4.61 -44.09 17.48
CA ASP A 210 -5.18 -45.34 16.98
C ASP A 210 -6.70 -45.46 17.16
N SER A 211 -7.26 -44.74 18.13
CA SER A 211 -8.67 -44.80 18.48
C SER A 211 -9.56 -43.81 17.76
N VAL A 212 -8.95 -42.96 16.88
CA VAL A 212 -9.63 -41.84 16.23
C VAL A 212 -9.30 -41.85 14.74
N HIS A 213 -10.28 -41.58 13.92
CA HIS A 213 -10.12 -41.59 12.45
C HIS A 213 -10.59 -40.27 11.85
N PRO A 214 -9.92 -39.74 10.81
CA PRO A 214 -10.40 -38.60 10.04
C PRO A 214 -11.55 -39.04 9.14
N ALA A 215 -12.62 -38.25 9.11
CA ALA A 215 -13.73 -38.47 8.19
C ALA A 215 -13.46 -37.80 6.83
N SER A 216 -13.74 -38.51 5.75
CA SER A 216 -13.70 -37.96 4.42
C SER A 216 -15.05 -37.29 4.08
N PHE A 217 -14.99 -36.04 3.57
CA PHE A 217 -16.19 -35.37 3.10
C PHE A 217 -16.66 -35.97 1.78
N ALA A 218 -17.73 -36.75 1.84
CA ALA A 218 -18.41 -37.16 0.63
C ALA A 218 -18.88 -35.91 -0.15
N ARG A 219 -18.69 -35.95 -1.48
CA ARG A 219 -19.08 -34.85 -2.38
C ARG A 219 -18.40 -33.51 -2.03
N ALA A 220 -17.13 -33.52 -1.66
CA ALA A 220 -16.36 -32.32 -1.36
C ALA A 220 -16.39 -31.31 -2.52
N GLU A 221 -16.33 -31.77 -3.78
CA GLU A 221 -16.44 -30.95 -4.99
C GLU A 221 -17.77 -30.19 -5.06
N ALA A 222 -18.88 -30.88 -4.80
CA ALA A 222 -20.20 -30.25 -4.82
C ALA A 222 -20.32 -29.18 -3.73
N ARG A 223 -19.70 -29.40 -2.56
CA ARG A 223 -19.68 -28.40 -1.47
C ARG A 223 -18.92 -27.14 -1.87
N VAL A 224 -17.75 -27.30 -2.49
CA VAL A 224 -16.96 -26.18 -2.99
C VAL A 224 -17.70 -25.42 -4.10
N ALA A 225 -18.44 -26.13 -4.96
CA ALA A 225 -19.28 -25.49 -5.98
C ALA A 225 -20.41 -24.62 -5.38
N LEU A 226 -20.98 -25.06 -4.24
CA LEU A 226 -22.01 -24.30 -3.51
C LEU A 226 -21.45 -23.21 -2.60
N HIS A 227 -20.19 -23.34 -2.19
CA HIS A 227 -19.49 -22.45 -1.25
C HIS A 227 -18.15 -22.00 -1.84
N PRO A 228 -18.11 -20.97 -2.71
CA PRO A 228 -16.90 -20.55 -3.42
C PRO A 228 -15.77 -20.07 -2.49
N GLU A 229 -16.08 -19.71 -1.25
CA GLU A 229 -15.11 -19.36 -0.21
C GLU A 229 -14.29 -20.59 0.27
N LEU A 230 -14.74 -21.81 -0.03
CA LEU A 230 -14.08 -23.06 0.35
C LEU A 230 -13.24 -23.59 -0.81
N THR A 231 -12.30 -24.46 -0.46
CA THR A 231 -11.42 -25.21 -1.40
C THR A 231 -11.40 -26.67 -1.01
N GLN A 232 -11.41 -27.55 -2.00
CA GLN A 232 -11.22 -28.99 -1.77
C GLN A 232 -9.74 -29.28 -1.59
N LEU A 233 -9.44 -30.13 -0.61
CA LEU A 233 -8.10 -30.68 -0.37
C LEU A 233 -8.20 -32.19 -0.28
N VAL A 234 -7.11 -32.86 -0.57
CA VAL A 234 -6.96 -34.30 -0.41
C VAL A 234 -5.76 -34.55 0.52
N LEU A 235 -6.00 -35.22 1.64
CA LEU A 235 -4.95 -35.75 2.49
C LEU A 235 -4.60 -37.13 1.94
N PRO A 236 -3.39 -37.31 1.37
CA PRO A 236 -3.01 -38.58 0.74
C PRO A 236 -2.91 -39.74 1.74
N GLU A 237 -3.21 -40.92 1.27
CA GLU A 237 -2.95 -42.17 1.97
C GLU A 237 -1.50 -42.22 2.48
N GLY A 238 -1.30 -42.67 3.70
CA GLY A 238 0.02 -42.85 4.32
C GLY A 238 0.77 -41.58 4.70
N VAL A 239 0.28 -40.35 4.39
CA VAL A 239 1.04 -39.11 4.53
C VAL A 239 1.41 -38.75 5.97
N VAL A 240 0.67 -39.24 6.96
CA VAL A 240 0.94 -39.05 8.39
C VAL A 240 2.00 -40.03 8.89
N ASP A 241 1.90 -41.30 8.43
CA ASP A 241 2.82 -42.37 8.74
C ASP A 241 2.79 -43.44 7.65
N LEU A 242 3.82 -43.45 6.79
CA LEU A 242 3.92 -44.38 5.67
C LEU A 242 4.05 -45.86 6.12
N ALA A 243 4.66 -46.10 7.25
CA ALA A 243 4.88 -47.48 7.73
C ALA A 243 3.61 -48.08 8.32
N ARG A 244 2.73 -47.25 8.89
CA ARG A 244 1.46 -47.64 9.51
C ARG A 244 0.27 -47.42 8.59
N ASP A 245 0.49 -46.93 7.38
CA ASP A 245 -0.54 -46.57 6.43
C ASP A 245 -1.61 -45.64 7.03
N ILE A 246 -1.15 -44.48 7.55
CA ILE A 246 -2.04 -43.50 8.18
C ILE A 246 -2.09 -42.23 7.32
N PRO A 247 -3.26 -41.82 6.86
CA PRO A 247 -4.54 -42.53 6.84
C PRO A 247 -4.49 -43.70 5.83
N SER A 248 -5.34 -44.69 5.99
CA SER A 248 -5.40 -45.91 5.15
C SER A 248 -6.08 -45.71 3.78
N HIS A 249 -6.44 -44.50 3.45
CA HIS A 249 -7.00 -44.10 2.17
C HIS A 249 -6.98 -42.57 2.06
N ASP A 250 -7.13 -42.05 0.88
CA ASP A 250 -7.23 -40.62 0.64
C ASP A 250 -8.43 -40.01 1.38
N VAL A 251 -8.19 -38.95 2.14
CA VAL A 251 -9.24 -38.23 2.88
C VAL A 251 -9.56 -36.93 2.18
N HIS A 252 -10.75 -36.83 1.63
CA HIS A 252 -11.25 -35.59 1.02
C HIS A 252 -11.68 -34.60 2.10
N LEU A 253 -11.12 -33.41 2.07
CA LEU A 253 -11.36 -32.34 3.02
C LEU A 253 -11.93 -31.11 2.31
N VAL A 254 -12.64 -30.29 3.05
CA VAL A 254 -13.00 -28.92 2.66
C VAL A 254 -12.21 -27.94 3.53
N ALA A 255 -11.70 -26.88 2.95
CA ALA A 255 -10.86 -25.92 3.64
C ALA A 255 -11.31 -24.49 3.38
N SER A 256 -11.26 -23.65 4.39
CA SER A 256 -11.26 -22.22 4.23
C SER A 256 -9.84 -21.71 3.93
N ARG A 257 -9.74 -20.50 3.41
CA ARG A 257 -8.48 -19.83 3.12
C ARG A 257 -8.20 -18.76 4.16
N MET A 258 -6.98 -18.72 4.68
CA MET A 258 -6.52 -17.68 5.58
C MET A 258 -5.77 -16.64 4.79
N SER A 259 -6.08 -15.36 4.99
CA SER A 259 -5.45 -14.22 4.34
C SER A 259 -4.91 -13.24 5.38
N LEU A 260 -3.93 -12.42 5.00
CA LEU A 260 -3.54 -11.25 5.78
C LEU A 260 -4.26 -10.03 5.22
N ALA A 261 -5.15 -9.45 6.02
CA ALA A 261 -5.75 -8.15 5.74
C ALA A 261 -4.93 -7.05 6.42
N ALA A 262 -4.86 -5.90 5.77
CA ALA A 262 -4.20 -4.71 6.30
C ALA A 262 -5.05 -3.47 6.05
N ARG A 263 -4.86 -2.43 6.85
CA ARG A 263 -5.44 -1.12 6.55
C ARG A 263 -4.86 -0.59 5.25
N ARG A 264 -5.68 0.02 4.43
CA ARG A 264 -5.26 0.68 3.18
C ARG A 264 -4.22 1.78 3.44
N SER A 265 -4.26 2.41 4.61
CA SER A 265 -3.32 3.43 5.08
C SER A 265 -1.96 2.90 5.50
N LEU A 266 -1.78 1.57 5.67
CA LEU A 266 -0.48 1.00 6.00
C LEU A 266 0.53 1.31 4.88
N HIS A 267 1.68 1.88 5.27
CA HIS A 267 2.69 2.35 4.32
C HIS A 267 3.12 1.23 3.35
N PRO A 268 3.21 1.48 2.02
CA PRO A 268 3.50 0.44 1.01
C PRO A 268 4.81 -0.33 1.26
N ALA A 269 5.85 0.34 1.79
CA ALA A 269 7.10 -0.34 2.13
C ALA A 269 6.90 -1.40 3.23
N LEU A 270 6.03 -1.13 4.22
CA LEU A 270 5.70 -2.09 5.27
C LEU A 270 4.84 -3.24 4.75
N GLN A 271 3.94 -2.96 3.78
CA GLN A 271 3.20 -4.02 3.08
C GLN A 271 4.16 -4.96 2.34
N ASN A 272 5.17 -4.42 1.64
CA ASN A 272 6.18 -5.23 0.97
C ASN A 272 7.01 -6.06 1.96
N LEU A 273 7.41 -5.47 3.09
CA LEU A 273 8.16 -6.19 4.13
C LEU A 273 7.33 -7.31 4.76
N LEU A 274 6.03 -7.09 4.97
CA LEU A 274 5.11 -8.15 5.37
C LEU A 274 5.03 -9.25 4.30
N LEU A 275 4.90 -8.90 3.01
CA LEU A 275 4.87 -9.87 1.92
C LEU A 275 6.15 -10.73 1.85
N GLU A 276 7.31 -10.15 2.11
CA GLU A 276 8.58 -10.90 2.22
C GLU A 276 8.53 -11.89 3.38
N ALA A 277 8.07 -11.45 4.57
CA ALA A 277 7.91 -12.31 5.72
C ALA A 277 6.90 -13.44 5.47
N LEU A 278 5.77 -13.13 4.82
CA LEU A 278 4.77 -14.12 4.42
C LEU A 278 5.35 -15.14 3.44
N THR A 279 6.15 -14.68 2.48
CA THR A 279 6.81 -15.55 1.49
C THR A 279 7.85 -16.47 2.15
N GLU A 280 8.66 -15.95 3.09
CA GLU A 280 9.64 -16.76 3.81
C GLU A 280 8.95 -17.83 4.66
N VAL A 281 7.78 -17.54 5.26
CA VAL A 281 7.09 -18.45 6.17
C VAL A 281 6.21 -19.46 5.43
N HIS A 282 5.53 -19.05 4.35
CA HIS A 282 4.51 -19.86 3.67
C HIS A 282 4.90 -20.27 2.23
N GLY A 283 6.03 -19.80 1.72
CA GLY A 283 6.45 -20.10 0.35
C GLY A 283 7.02 -21.51 0.17
N GLY A 284 7.27 -22.24 1.26
CA GLY A 284 7.72 -23.64 1.21
C GLY A 284 6.63 -24.61 0.77
N PRO A 285 6.98 -25.82 0.34
CA PRO A 285 6.01 -26.89 0.09
C PRO A 285 5.45 -27.41 1.42
N GLY A 286 4.16 -27.73 1.45
CA GLY A 286 3.45 -28.37 2.57
C GLY A 286 2.73 -29.64 2.08
N VAL A 287 1.93 -30.24 2.97
CA VAL A 287 1.11 -31.42 2.62
C VAL A 287 0.05 -31.07 1.59
N PHE A 288 -0.49 -29.85 1.68
CA PHE A 288 -1.53 -29.35 0.77
C PHE A 288 -1.02 -28.25 -0.16
N GLU A 289 0.20 -27.78 0.02
CA GLU A 289 0.73 -26.60 -0.66
C GLU A 289 1.94 -26.96 -1.53
N ARG A 290 1.99 -26.36 -2.72
CA ARG A 290 3.16 -26.44 -3.58
C ARG A 290 4.15 -25.33 -3.23
N ALA A 291 5.43 -25.57 -3.48
CA ALA A 291 6.46 -24.55 -3.33
C ALA A 291 6.10 -23.30 -4.14
N GLY A 292 6.11 -22.12 -3.51
CA GLY A 292 5.75 -20.84 -4.13
C GLY A 292 4.26 -20.62 -4.35
N GLN A 293 3.39 -21.50 -3.85
CA GLN A 293 1.93 -21.31 -3.96
C GLN A 293 1.44 -20.15 -3.09
N PHE A 294 2.01 -20.00 -1.91
CA PHE A 294 1.64 -18.95 -0.97
C PHE A 294 2.84 -18.02 -0.66
N PRO A 295 2.57 -16.76 -0.32
CA PRO A 295 1.28 -16.08 -0.38
C PRO A 295 0.75 -16.00 -1.81
N ALA A 296 -0.58 -16.15 -2.02
CA ALA A 296 -1.19 -16.09 -3.34
C ALA A 296 -1.94 -14.77 -3.54
N ALA A 297 -1.72 -14.14 -4.70
CA ALA A 297 -2.44 -12.92 -5.10
C ALA A 297 -3.79 -13.28 -5.74
N GLU A 298 -4.61 -14.02 -5.02
CA GLU A 298 -5.95 -14.39 -5.48
C GLU A 298 -6.98 -13.33 -5.07
N ALA A 299 -7.91 -13.03 -5.97
CA ALA A 299 -9.05 -12.19 -5.65
C ALA A 299 -9.91 -12.95 -4.62
N GLY A 300 -10.06 -12.37 -3.44
CA GLY A 300 -10.90 -12.88 -2.36
C GLY A 300 -11.95 -11.86 -1.97
N ASP A 301 -12.38 -11.90 -0.73
CA ASP A 301 -13.41 -11.01 -0.18
C ASP A 301 -12.98 -9.55 -0.12
N LEU A 302 -11.67 -9.30 0.02
CA LEU A 302 -11.07 -7.97 0.04
C LEU A 302 -10.24 -7.72 -1.22
N PRO A 303 -10.19 -6.47 -1.72
CA PRO A 303 -9.34 -6.13 -2.85
C PRO A 303 -7.86 -6.28 -2.48
N LEU A 304 -7.08 -6.80 -3.42
CA LEU A 304 -5.63 -6.88 -3.25
C LEU A 304 -5.01 -5.49 -3.13
N SER A 305 -4.03 -5.35 -2.25
CA SER A 305 -3.25 -4.11 -2.19
C SER A 305 -2.42 -3.92 -3.47
N LYS A 306 -2.13 -2.66 -3.81
CA LYS A 306 -1.25 -2.36 -4.95
C LYS A 306 0.14 -2.97 -4.76
N ALA A 307 0.64 -2.99 -3.53
CA ALA A 307 1.92 -3.60 -3.18
C ALA A 307 1.89 -5.11 -3.47
N THR A 308 0.83 -5.83 -3.07
CA THR A 308 0.65 -7.25 -3.36
C THR A 308 0.65 -7.54 -4.85
N VAL A 309 -0.13 -6.79 -5.62
CA VAL A 309 -0.20 -6.98 -7.09
C VAL A 309 1.17 -6.76 -7.74
N THR A 310 1.91 -5.73 -7.32
CA THR A 310 3.24 -5.43 -7.86
C THR A 310 4.26 -6.49 -7.44
N TYR A 311 4.23 -6.91 -6.18
CA TYR A 311 5.12 -7.93 -5.63
C TYR A 311 5.00 -9.26 -6.39
N HIS A 312 3.79 -9.72 -6.67
CA HIS A 312 3.57 -10.97 -7.41
C HIS A 312 3.91 -10.86 -8.90
N LYS A 313 3.82 -9.68 -9.50
CA LYS A 313 4.20 -9.46 -10.91
C LYS A 313 5.70 -9.32 -11.12
N SER A 314 6.38 -8.61 -10.21
CA SER A 314 7.77 -8.16 -10.41
C SER A 314 8.73 -8.61 -9.30
N GLY A 315 8.21 -9.29 -8.27
CA GLY A 315 8.95 -9.66 -7.07
C GLY A 315 9.17 -8.46 -6.13
N PRO A 316 10.01 -8.63 -5.09
CA PRO A 316 10.36 -7.55 -4.17
C PRO A 316 10.93 -6.35 -4.92
N PRO A 317 10.66 -5.10 -4.46
CA PRO A 317 11.21 -3.89 -5.10
C PRO A 317 12.72 -3.96 -5.22
N PHE A 318 13.26 -3.50 -6.38
CA PHE A 318 14.69 -3.60 -6.69
C PHE A 318 15.61 -3.06 -5.57
N LEU A 319 15.25 -1.91 -4.99
CA LEU A 319 16.05 -1.30 -3.93
C LEU A 319 16.04 -2.13 -2.64
N GLN A 320 14.92 -2.78 -2.30
CA GLN A 320 14.80 -3.61 -1.11
C GLN A 320 15.62 -4.91 -1.20
N ARG A 321 15.92 -5.38 -2.42
CA ARG A 321 16.80 -6.57 -2.62
C ARG A 321 18.27 -6.30 -2.33
N HIS A 322 18.72 -5.04 -2.43
CA HIS A 322 20.15 -4.71 -2.40
C HIS A 322 20.55 -3.77 -1.26
N LEU A 323 19.57 -3.14 -0.62
CA LEU A 323 19.76 -2.15 0.43
C LEU A 323 18.97 -2.50 1.67
N PRO A 324 19.44 -2.12 2.87
CA PRO A 324 18.64 -2.24 4.09
C PRO A 324 17.28 -1.56 3.92
N PHE A 325 16.24 -2.14 4.52
CA PHE A 325 14.83 -1.71 4.39
C PHE A 325 14.65 -0.19 4.47
N TRP A 326 15.23 0.45 5.50
CA TRP A 326 15.08 1.89 5.74
C TRP A 326 15.70 2.74 4.64
N VAL A 327 16.87 2.34 4.14
CA VAL A 327 17.55 3.04 3.06
C VAL A 327 16.75 2.90 1.77
N ALA A 328 16.28 1.70 1.47
CA ALA A 328 15.47 1.44 0.29
C ALA A 328 14.14 2.20 0.32
N ALA A 329 13.46 2.25 1.46
CA ALA A 329 12.20 2.97 1.65
C ALA A 329 12.38 4.48 1.42
N ILE A 330 13.41 5.09 2.02
CA ILE A 330 13.74 6.51 1.87
C ILE A 330 14.12 6.83 0.41
N LEU A 331 14.98 6.02 -0.21
CA LEU A 331 15.40 6.26 -1.60
C LEU A 331 14.24 6.13 -2.59
N THR A 332 13.35 5.16 -2.39
CA THR A 332 12.14 5.01 -3.23
C THR A 332 11.27 6.25 -3.14
N GLN A 333 11.03 6.74 -1.94
CA GLN A 333 10.21 7.93 -1.70
C GLN A 333 10.88 9.19 -2.24
N LEU A 334 12.20 9.32 -2.04
CA LEU A 334 12.99 10.43 -2.59
C LEU A 334 12.98 10.43 -4.12
N ALA A 335 13.13 9.28 -4.77
CA ALA A 335 13.06 9.15 -6.22
C ALA A 335 11.67 9.56 -6.75
N LEU A 336 10.60 9.14 -6.09
CA LEU A 336 9.23 9.48 -6.46
C LEU A 336 8.98 11.00 -6.40
N LEU A 337 9.63 11.69 -5.47
CA LEU A 337 9.54 13.15 -5.31
C LEU A 337 10.49 13.89 -6.28
N LEU A 338 11.72 13.42 -6.45
CA LEU A 338 12.73 14.09 -7.27
C LEU A 338 12.42 14.08 -8.76
N ILE A 339 11.85 12.99 -9.30
CA ILE A 339 11.57 12.87 -10.73
C ILE A 339 10.62 13.97 -11.24
N PRO A 340 9.42 14.20 -10.64
CA PRO A 340 8.53 15.30 -11.06
C PRO A 340 9.18 16.68 -10.86
N ILE A 341 9.94 16.84 -9.78
CA ILE A 341 10.61 18.09 -9.45
C ILE A 341 11.65 18.47 -10.51
N LEU A 342 12.51 17.53 -10.87
CA LEU A 342 13.49 17.73 -11.92
C LEU A 342 12.83 17.96 -13.29
N GLY A 343 11.72 17.25 -13.55
CA GLY A 343 10.91 17.42 -14.75
C GLY A 343 10.31 18.82 -14.91
N ILE A 344 10.00 19.51 -13.80
CA ILE A 344 9.50 20.90 -13.81
C ILE A 344 10.62 21.92 -13.72
N ALA A 345 11.61 21.68 -12.85
CA ALA A 345 12.72 22.61 -12.62
C ALA A 345 13.60 22.79 -13.86
N TYR A 346 13.85 21.71 -14.60
CA TYR A 346 14.73 21.76 -15.77
C TYR A 346 14.17 22.67 -16.90
N PRO A 347 12.90 22.57 -17.35
CA PRO A 347 12.34 23.51 -18.33
C PRO A 347 12.26 24.95 -17.82
N LEU A 348 11.98 25.17 -16.53
CA LEU A 348 11.95 26.50 -15.92
C LEU A 348 13.34 27.14 -15.95
N LEU A 349 14.39 26.38 -15.63
CA LEU A 349 15.76 26.86 -15.69
C LEU A 349 16.21 27.20 -17.13
N GLN A 350 15.84 26.36 -18.09
CA GLN A 350 16.11 26.65 -19.51
C GLN A 350 15.30 27.82 -20.05
N GLY A 351 14.04 27.96 -19.63
CA GLY A 351 13.16 29.05 -20.06
C GLY A 351 13.43 30.40 -19.39
N ALA A 352 14.08 30.40 -18.23
CA ALA A 352 14.33 31.63 -17.46
C ALA A 352 15.04 32.74 -18.23
N PRO A 353 16.08 32.48 -19.08
CA PRO A 353 16.70 33.51 -19.91
C PRO A 353 15.73 34.11 -20.95
N ALA A 354 14.90 33.27 -21.57
CA ALA A 354 13.90 33.72 -22.56
C ALA A 354 12.79 34.57 -21.92
N ILE A 355 12.29 34.17 -20.76
CA ILE A 355 11.30 34.94 -20.00
C ILE A 355 11.89 36.30 -19.58
N TYR A 356 13.14 36.32 -19.12
CA TYR A 356 13.81 37.56 -18.77
C TYR A 356 13.99 38.48 -19.99
N ALA A 357 14.38 37.91 -21.15
CA ALA A 357 14.50 38.64 -22.42
C ALA A 357 13.15 39.28 -22.84
N ALA A 358 12.05 38.50 -22.79
CA ALA A 358 10.72 38.97 -23.13
C ALA A 358 10.24 40.09 -22.17
N LEU A 359 10.47 39.96 -20.87
CA LEU A 359 10.16 41.01 -19.88
C LEU A 359 10.94 42.30 -20.16
N MET A 360 12.21 42.18 -20.53
CA MET A 360 13.04 43.34 -20.83
C MET A 360 12.65 44.03 -22.13
N GLN A 361 12.37 43.24 -23.19
CA GLN A 361 11.84 43.75 -24.43
C GLN A 361 10.52 44.50 -24.20
N HIS A 362 9.61 43.96 -23.40
CA HIS A 362 8.34 44.59 -23.08
C HIS A 362 8.51 45.93 -22.32
N ARG A 363 9.50 46.02 -21.40
CA ARG A 363 9.80 47.28 -20.71
C ARG A 363 10.35 48.34 -21.65
N VAL A 364 11.24 47.99 -22.56
CA VAL A 364 11.80 48.91 -23.57
C VAL A 364 10.72 49.32 -24.57
N SER A 365 9.88 48.39 -25.05
CA SER A 365 8.80 48.65 -25.99
C SER A 365 7.77 49.63 -25.48
N ARG A 366 7.48 49.65 -24.17
CA ARG A 366 6.56 50.66 -23.58
C ARG A 366 7.13 52.07 -23.69
N VAL A 367 8.42 52.26 -23.51
CA VAL A 367 9.03 53.59 -23.68
C VAL A 367 9.06 54.00 -25.13
N TYR A 368 9.36 53.05 -26.05
CA TYR A 368 9.26 53.28 -27.50
C TYR A 368 7.82 53.64 -27.96
N GLY A 369 6.79 53.00 -27.34
CA GLY A 369 5.40 53.32 -27.63
C GLY A 369 5.05 54.78 -27.35
N HIS A 370 5.47 55.33 -26.20
CA HIS A 370 5.28 56.74 -25.88
C HIS A 370 6.10 57.67 -26.79
N LEU A 371 7.35 57.30 -27.10
CA LEU A 371 8.20 58.06 -27.99
C LEU A 371 7.59 58.19 -29.39
N ARG A 372 7.02 57.09 -29.91
CA ARG A 372 6.35 57.06 -31.22
C ARG A 372 5.10 57.94 -31.26
N LEU A 373 4.33 57.98 -30.16
CA LEU A 373 3.17 58.87 -30.07
C LEU A 373 3.61 60.34 -30.17
N LEU A 374 4.65 60.75 -29.46
CA LEU A 374 5.19 62.12 -29.56
C LEU A 374 5.73 62.42 -30.97
N GLU A 375 6.36 61.46 -31.64
CA GLU A 375 6.86 61.61 -33.02
C GLU A 375 5.69 61.76 -34.01
N MET A 376 4.58 61.06 -33.80
CA MET A 376 3.38 61.22 -34.65
C MET A 376 2.71 62.60 -34.44
N GLU A 377 2.61 63.07 -33.19
CA GLU A 377 2.07 64.40 -32.86
C GLU A 377 2.91 65.51 -33.50
N MET A 378 4.26 65.37 -33.51
CA MET A 378 5.17 66.27 -34.21
C MET A 378 4.91 66.26 -35.75
N ALA A 379 4.77 65.06 -36.34
CA ALA A 379 4.59 64.90 -37.78
C ALA A 379 3.23 65.43 -38.27
N GLU A 380 2.20 65.38 -37.43
CA GLU A 380 0.87 65.90 -37.75
C GLU A 380 0.73 67.43 -37.52
N GLY A 381 1.79 68.10 -37.09
CA GLY A 381 1.78 69.55 -36.82
C GLY A 381 0.91 69.96 -35.63
N LYS A 382 0.55 69.05 -34.76
CA LYS A 382 -0.30 69.27 -33.56
C LYS A 382 0.45 69.80 -32.34
N VAL A 383 1.71 70.23 -32.50
CA VAL A 383 2.48 70.74 -31.39
C VAL A 383 2.03 72.15 -31.03
N VAL A 384 1.17 72.24 -30.00
CA VAL A 384 0.63 73.49 -29.46
C VAL A 384 1.55 74.14 -28.44
N ASP A 385 2.33 73.31 -27.68
CA ASP A 385 3.27 73.75 -26.64
C ASP A 385 4.58 72.95 -26.70
N THR A 386 5.59 73.56 -27.28
CA THR A 386 6.93 72.98 -27.45
C THR A 386 7.62 72.73 -26.09
N ALA A 387 7.37 73.58 -25.10
CA ALA A 387 7.94 73.45 -23.74
C ALA A 387 7.36 72.26 -22.99
N ALA A 388 6.07 71.99 -23.14
CA ALA A 388 5.40 70.83 -22.57
C ALA A 388 5.92 69.55 -23.19
N MET A 389 6.07 69.48 -24.51
CA MET A 389 6.59 68.33 -25.22
C MET A 389 8.07 68.01 -24.93
N LEU A 390 8.94 69.04 -24.77
CA LEU A 390 10.30 68.88 -24.29
C LEU A 390 10.34 68.27 -22.89
N LYS A 391 9.46 68.68 -22.00
CA LYS A 391 9.36 68.10 -20.63
C LYS A 391 8.96 66.62 -20.64
N GLU A 392 8.08 66.24 -21.58
CA GLU A 392 7.69 64.83 -21.75
C GLU A 392 8.85 63.97 -22.32
N ILE A 393 9.60 64.51 -23.28
CA ILE A 393 10.78 63.85 -23.83
C ILE A 393 11.89 63.67 -22.76
N ASP A 394 12.12 64.72 -21.93
CA ASP A 394 13.06 64.65 -20.82
C ASP A 394 12.62 63.63 -19.74
N ALA A 395 11.31 63.54 -19.51
CA ALA A 395 10.73 62.51 -18.59
C ALA A 395 10.90 61.09 -19.17
N LEU A 396 10.82 60.91 -20.51
CA LEU A 396 11.08 59.59 -21.14
C LEU A 396 12.57 59.22 -21.05
N ASP A 397 13.52 60.18 -21.26
CA ASP A 397 14.96 59.92 -21.08
C ASP A 397 15.31 59.55 -19.60
N ALA A 398 14.69 60.25 -18.67
CA ALA A 398 14.82 59.92 -17.23
C ALA A 398 14.21 58.54 -16.91
N ARG A 399 13.11 58.11 -17.55
CA ARG A 399 12.60 56.74 -17.43
C ARG A 399 13.53 55.72 -18.08
N ALA A 400 14.04 55.97 -19.27
CA ALA A 400 14.99 55.11 -19.98
C ALA A 400 16.31 54.94 -19.21
N SER A 401 16.82 56.01 -18.59
CA SER A 401 18.06 55.96 -17.78
C SER A 401 17.88 55.18 -16.48
N ARG A 402 16.67 55.09 -15.92
CA ARG A 402 16.33 54.31 -14.74
C ARG A 402 16.11 52.83 -15.04
N LEU A 403 16.05 52.43 -16.30
CA LEU A 403 15.93 51.02 -16.69
C LEU A 403 17.20 50.28 -16.30
N GLN A 404 17.18 49.62 -15.15
CA GLN A 404 18.31 48.78 -14.71
C GLN A 404 18.33 47.52 -15.58
N THR A 405 19.12 47.54 -16.63
CA THR A 405 19.30 46.38 -17.52
C THR A 405 20.68 45.77 -17.28
N GLY A 406 20.75 44.47 -17.45
CA GLY A 406 22.04 43.83 -17.46
C GLY A 406 22.82 44.11 -18.77
N ALA A 407 24.14 43.83 -18.81
CA ALA A 407 25.07 44.19 -19.89
C ALA A 407 24.59 43.76 -21.30
N THR A 408 23.93 42.60 -21.48
CA THR A 408 23.45 42.09 -22.76
C THR A 408 22.32 42.94 -23.37
N TYR A 409 21.56 43.69 -22.59
CA TYR A 409 20.47 44.54 -23.05
C TYR A 409 20.77 46.05 -22.94
N MET A 410 21.97 46.36 -22.49
CA MET A 410 22.44 47.77 -22.41
C MET A 410 22.43 48.47 -23.80
N SER A 411 22.75 47.74 -24.87
CA SER A 411 22.65 48.23 -26.24
C SER A 411 21.27 48.72 -26.59
N MET A 412 20.20 47.99 -26.19
CA MET A 412 18.80 48.42 -26.45
C MET A 412 18.47 49.72 -25.71
N VAL A 413 18.95 49.92 -24.51
CA VAL A 413 18.68 51.14 -23.75
C VAL A 413 19.49 52.30 -24.33
N TYR A 414 20.73 52.09 -24.76
CA TYR A 414 21.52 53.12 -25.46
C TYR A 414 20.89 53.52 -26.78
N THR A 415 20.40 52.56 -27.57
CA THR A 415 19.69 52.85 -28.84
C THR A 415 18.40 53.63 -28.56
N LEU A 416 17.63 53.25 -27.55
CA LEU A 416 16.42 53.98 -27.14
C LEU A 416 16.77 55.44 -26.75
N ARG A 417 17.79 55.64 -25.93
CA ARG A 417 18.22 56.97 -25.54
C ARG A 417 18.74 57.82 -26.72
N ALA A 418 19.49 57.19 -27.65
CA ALA A 418 19.89 57.87 -28.89
C ALA A 418 18.70 58.33 -29.72
N HIS A 419 17.65 57.52 -29.84
CA HIS A 419 16.43 57.93 -30.54
C HIS A 419 15.69 59.04 -29.78
N ILE A 420 15.62 59.00 -28.45
CA ILE A 420 15.04 60.09 -27.63
C ILE A 420 15.79 61.41 -27.90
N GLN A 421 17.11 61.40 -27.89
CA GLN A 421 17.92 62.61 -28.18
C GLN A 421 17.70 63.13 -29.61
N LEU A 422 17.59 62.22 -30.60
CA LEU A 422 17.36 62.60 -31.99
C LEU A 422 16.01 63.29 -32.16
N ILE A 423 14.96 62.84 -31.48
CA ILE A 423 13.65 63.50 -31.53
C ILE A 423 13.68 64.83 -30.79
N ARG A 424 14.40 64.92 -29.66
CA ARG A 424 14.63 66.16 -28.95
C ARG A 424 15.30 67.22 -29.80
N ASP A 425 16.39 66.84 -30.48
CA ASP A 425 17.16 67.74 -31.36
C ASP A 425 16.32 68.20 -32.56
N ARG A 426 15.44 67.34 -33.09
CA ARG A 426 14.50 67.72 -34.14
C ARG A 426 13.50 68.77 -33.66
N LEU A 427 12.92 68.61 -32.48
CA LEU A 427 11.96 69.53 -31.89
C LEU A 427 12.61 70.91 -31.66
N VAL A 428 13.83 70.95 -31.10
CA VAL A 428 14.56 72.21 -30.86
C VAL A 428 14.94 72.93 -32.18
N ARG A 429 15.16 72.25 -33.29
CA ARG A 429 15.48 72.83 -34.59
C ARG A 429 14.22 73.32 -35.34
N SER A 430 13.05 72.83 -34.99
CA SER A 430 11.78 73.24 -35.62
C SER A 430 11.11 74.42 -34.93
N THR A 431 11.66 74.85 -33.81
CA THR A 431 11.31 76.09 -33.07
C THR A 431 12.27 77.24 -33.44
#